data_16adeaebaf87b928d03a59299f14905a
#
_entry.id   16adeaebaf87b928d03a59299f14905a
#
_cell.length_a   1.000
_cell.length_b   1.000
_cell.length_c   1.000
_cell.angle_alpha   90.00
_cell.angle_beta   90.00
_cell.angle_gamma   90.00
#
_symmetry.space_group_name_H-M   'P 1'
#
loop_
_entity.id
_entity.type
_entity.pdbx_description
1 polymer ?
#
loop_
_entity_poly.entity_id
_entity_poly.type
_entity_poly.pdbx_seq_one_letter_code
_entity_poly.pdbx_strand_id
1 'polypeptide(L)' 'MDEYISVYLYDVKQAIEEVESYFVDYPMRYDVFEKDFLRRSAVERKAEIMGEAINRILKIQRDFPLPNAKAIIAA' A
#
# COMPACT_ATOMS: atom_id res chain seq x y z
N MET A 1 -15.08 -16.25 1.22
CA MET A 1 -14.53 -14.92 1.49
C MET A 1 -15.55 -13.87 1.09
N ASP A 2 -15.67 -12.80 1.85
CA ASP A 2 -16.54 -11.70 1.52
C ASP A 2 -16.14 -11.08 0.18
N GLU A 3 -17.11 -10.79 -0.67
CA GLU A 3 -16.88 -10.25 -2.01
C GLU A 3 -16.15 -8.89 -1.96
N TYR A 4 -16.52 -8.04 -1.00
CA TYR A 4 -15.87 -6.74 -0.84
C TYR A 4 -14.42 -6.87 -0.37
N ILE A 5 -14.14 -7.85 0.49
CA ILE A 5 -12.77 -8.11 0.94
C ILE A 5 -11.88 -8.47 -0.26
N SER A 6 -12.39 -9.30 -1.18
CA SER A 6 -11.64 -9.66 -2.39
C SER A 6 -11.30 -8.44 -3.24
N VAL A 7 -12.24 -7.49 -3.38
CA VAL A 7 -12.01 -6.25 -4.12
C VAL A 7 -10.92 -5.42 -3.44
N TYR A 8 -10.98 -5.26 -2.13
CA TYR A 8 -9.99 -4.47 -1.40
C TYR A 8 -8.61 -5.13 -1.40
N LEU A 9 -8.53 -6.46 -1.33
CA LEU A 9 -7.26 -7.17 -1.47
C LEU A 9 -6.65 -6.97 -2.86
N TYR A 10 -7.48 -6.96 -3.90
CA TYR A 10 -7.03 -6.67 -5.24
C TYR A 10 -6.45 -5.25 -5.33
N ASP A 11 -7.11 -4.27 -4.72
CA ASP A 11 -6.62 -2.90 -4.70
C ASP A 11 -5.25 -2.79 -4.02
N VAL A 12 -5.06 -3.51 -2.91
CA VAL A 12 -3.77 -3.56 -2.21
C VAL A 12 -2.70 -4.18 -3.11
N LYS A 13 -3.01 -5.29 -3.76
CA LYS A 13 -2.08 -5.96 -4.67
C LYS A 13 -1.67 -5.03 -5.82
N GLN A 14 -2.62 -4.36 -6.43
CA GLN A 14 -2.36 -3.41 -7.51
C GLN A 14 -1.45 -2.27 -7.05
N ALA A 15 -1.72 -1.72 -5.87
CA ALA A 15 -0.91 -0.64 -5.33
C ALA A 15 0.53 -1.09 -5.09
N ILE A 16 0.73 -2.29 -4.56
CA ILE A 16 2.08 -2.85 -4.34
C ILE A 16 2.82 -3.01 -5.67
N GLU A 17 2.16 -3.59 -6.67
CA GLU A 17 2.77 -3.79 -7.98
C GLU A 17 3.15 -2.47 -8.64
N GLU A 18 2.31 -1.45 -8.51
CA GLU A 18 2.61 -0.13 -9.05
C GLU A 18 3.81 0.50 -8.34
N VAL A 19 3.87 0.40 -7.00
CA VAL A 19 5.02 0.92 -6.24
C VAL A 19 6.30 0.20 -6.68
N GLU A 20 6.27 -1.12 -6.82
CA GLU A 20 7.42 -1.87 -7.29
C GLU A 20 7.88 -1.40 -8.67
N SER A 21 6.95 -1.06 -9.56
CA SER A 21 7.27 -0.59 -10.90
C SER A 21 8.02 0.76 -10.89
N TYR A 22 7.80 1.58 -9.87
CA TYR A 22 8.50 2.88 -9.75
C TYR A 22 9.99 2.73 -9.49
N PHE A 23 10.41 1.57 -9.00
CA PHE A 23 11.80 1.32 -8.59
C PHE A 23 12.56 0.38 -9.53
N VAL A 24 11.98 0.02 -10.67
CA VAL A 24 12.70 -0.74 -11.70
C VAL A 24 13.85 0.12 -12.19
N ASP A 25 15.06 -0.43 -12.12
CA ASP A 25 16.32 0.26 -12.50
C ASP A 25 16.57 1.57 -11.74
N TYR A 26 15.92 1.74 -10.59
CA TYR A 26 16.11 2.91 -9.74
C TYR A 26 17.16 2.63 -8.67
N PRO A 27 18.08 3.58 -8.39
CA PRO A 27 19.08 3.38 -7.35
C PRO A 27 18.44 3.17 -5.98
N MET A 28 18.83 2.11 -5.29
CA MET A 28 18.33 1.81 -3.94
C MET A 28 19.07 2.66 -2.90
N ARG A 29 18.91 3.98 -3.01
CA ARG A 29 19.55 4.95 -2.12
C ARG A 29 18.51 5.90 -1.59
N TYR A 30 18.45 6.01 -0.26
CA TYR A 30 17.47 6.86 0.40
C TYR A 30 17.64 8.34 0.05
N ASP A 31 18.88 8.80 -0.06
CA ASP A 31 19.16 10.20 -0.40
C ASP A 31 18.65 10.59 -1.79
N VAL A 32 18.70 9.67 -2.74
CA VAL A 32 18.13 9.89 -4.08
C VAL A 32 16.63 9.94 -4.02
N PHE A 33 16.01 8.98 -3.33
CA PHE A 33 14.55 8.91 -3.18
C PHE A 33 14.00 10.11 -2.41
N GLU A 34 14.69 10.56 -1.37
CA GLU A 34 14.27 11.70 -0.57
C GLU A 34 14.11 12.97 -1.41
N LYS A 35 14.96 13.15 -2.43
CA LYS A 35 14.93 14.29 -3.32
C LYS A 35 14.01 14.11 -4.52
N ASP A 36 13.50 12.91 -4.73
CA ASP A 36 12.62 12.59 -5.86
C ASP A 36 11.17 12.84 -5.47
N PHE A 37 10.75 14.09 -5.60
CA PHE A 37 9.42 14.52 -5.19
C PHE A 37 8.30 13.75 -5.89
N LEU A 38 8.45 13.50 -7.20
CA LEU A 38 7.40 12.81 -7.97
C LEU A 38 7.22 11.37 -7.50
N ARG A 39 8.33 10.62 -7.28
CA ARG A 39 8.23 9.26 -6.78
C ARG A 39 7.72 9.21 -5.35
N ARG A 40 8.19 10.13 -4.50
CA ARG A 40 7.71 10.21 -3.13
C ARG A 40 6.20 10.44 -3.09
N SER A 41 5.69 11.38 -3.86
CA SER A 41 4.27 11.67 -3.93
C SER A 41 3.47 10.47 -4.44
N ALA A 42 3.98 9.78 -5.45
CA ALA A 42 3.32 8.59 -5.99
C ALA A 42 3.27 7.45 -4.96
N VAL A 43 4.37 7.21 -4.24
CA VAL A 43 4.43 6.19 -3.18
C VAL A 43 3.48 6.55 -2.04
N GLU A 44 3.47 7.81 -1.61
CA GLU A 44 2.57 8.27 -0.55
C GLU A 44 1.11 8.07 -0.94
N ARG A 45 0.76 8.39 -2.18
CA ARG A 45 -0.60 8.18 -2.68
C ARG A 45 -0.99 6.70 -2.64
N LYS A 46 -0.09 5.80 -3.06
CA LYS A 46 -0.36 4.36 -3.03
C LYS A 46 -0.44 3.83 -1.61
N ALA A 47 0.39 4.37 -0.70
CA ALA A 47 0.31 4.01 0.72
C ALA A 47 -1.05 4.39 1.32
N GLU A 48 -1.58 5.55 0.97
CA GLU A 48 -2.92 5.97 1.41
C GLU A 48 -4.01 5.02 0.89
N ILE A 49 -3.93 4.63 -0.38
CA ILE A 49 -4.88 3.68 -0.98
C ILE A 49 -4.82 2.34 -0.27
N MET A 50 -3.61 1.83 0.00
CA MET A 50 -3.44 0.57 0.72
C MET A 50 -3.99 0.65 2.14
N GLY A 51 -3.67 1.72 2.86
CA GLY A 51 -4.16 1.92 4.22
C GLY A 51 -5.68 1.97 4.29
N GLU A 52 -6.30 2.68 3.36
CA GLU A 52 -7.76 2.77 3.28
C GLU A 52 -8.40 1.42 2.98
N ALA A 53 -7.83 0.67 2.03
CA ALA A 53 -8.35 -0.65 1.67
C ALA A 53 -8.25 -1.62 2.85
N ILE A 54 -7.11 -1.65 3.54
CA ILE A 54 -6.90 -2.49 4.71
C ILE A 54 -7.87 -2.11 5.83
N ASN A 55 -8.07 -0.82 6.06
CA ASN A 55 -9.01 -0.36 7.07
C ASN A 55 -10.43 -0.81 6.78
N ARG A 56 -10.85 -0.79 5.51
CA ARG A 56 -12.17 -1.29 5.09
C ARG A 56 -12.31 -2.79 5.28
N ILE A 57 -11.25 -3.55 4.98
CA ILE A 57 -11.25 -5.00 5.23
C ILE A 57 -11.47 -5.28 6.71
N LEU A 58 -10.77 -4.57 7.59
CA LEU A 58 -10.88 -4.77 9.03
C LEU A 58 -12.22 -4.32 9.59
N LYS A 59 -12.91 -3.41 8.93
CA LYS A 59 -14.28 -3.04 9.31
C LYS A 59 -15.28 -4.14 8.96
N ILE A 60 -15.05 -4.88 7.88
CA ILE A 60 -15.89 -6.01 7.48
C ILE A 60 -15.59 -7.23 8.35
N GLN A 61 -14.30 -7.50 8.57
CA GLN A 61 -13.84 -8.65 9.34
C GLN A 61 -12.66 -8.23 10.21
N ARG A 62 -12.95 -7.91 11.48
CA ARG A 62 -11.96 -7.32 12.40
C ARG A 62 -10.71 -8.18 12.59
N ASP A 63 -10.84 -9.48 12.59
CA ASP A 63 -9.77 -10.44 12.82
C ASP A 63 -9.20 -11.03 11.53
N PHE A 64 -9.43 -10.37 10.39
CA PHE A 64 -8.86 -10.80 9.12
C PHE A 64 -7.34 -10.88 9.24
N PRO A 65 -6.72 -12.00 8.80
CA PRO A 65 -5.29 -12.24 9.01
C PRO A 65 -4.41 -11.44 8.05
N LEU A 66 -4.23 -10.15 8.36
CA LEU A 66 -3.34 -9.25 7.62
C LEU A 66 -2.12 -8.97 8.48
N PRO A 67 -0.94 -9.52 8.14
CA PRO A 67 0.29 -9.24 8.89
C PRO A 67 0.60 -7.74 8.85
N ASN A 68 0.93 -7.17 10.01
CA ASN A 68 1.31 -5.77 10.13
C ASN A 68 0.25 -4.76 9.70
N ALA A 69 -1.02 -5.15 9.64
CA ALA A 69 -2.10 -4.25 9.22
C ALA A 69 -2.17 -2.99 10.07
N LYS A 70 -2.03 -3.12 11.39
CA LYS A 70 -2.06 -1.97 12.29
C LYS A 70 -0.89 -1.02 12.06
N ALA A 71 0.29 -1.55 11.77
CA ALA A 71 1.47 -0.74 11.46
C ALA A 71 1.28 0.02 10.14
N ILE A 72 0.69 -0.61 9.14
CA ILE A 72 0.42 0.02 7.86
C ILE A 72 -0.59 1.15 8.01
N ILE A 73 -1.66 0.93 8.76
CA ILE A 73 -2.70 1.94 8.99
C ILE A 73 -2.16 3.12 9.81
N ALA A 74 -1.30 2.83 10.79
CA ALA A 74 -0.72 3.85 11.66
C ALA A 74 0.35 4.69 10.97
N ALA A 75 0.90 4.19 9.88
CA ALA A 75 1.91 4.94 9.12
C ALA A 75 1.28 6.13 8.41
#